data_260e6028d853b749e4c530e7fefaf097
#
_entry.id   260e6028d853b749e4c530e7fefaf097
#
_cell.length_a   1.000
_cell.length_b   1.000
_cell.length_c   1.000
_cell.angle_alpha   90.00
_cell.angle_beta   90.00
_cell.angle_gamma   90.00
#
_symmetry.space_group_name_H-M   'P 1'
#
loop_
_entity.id
_entity.type
_entity.pdbx_description
1 polymer ?
#
loop_
_entity_poly.entity_id
_entity_poly.type
_entity_poly.pdbx_seq_one_letter_code
_entity_poly.pdbx_strand_id
1 'polypeptide(L)'
;MGTYTNPDGSKQLVSFEGQLWVVEDIDTPTRKLHLKNLRNDTLRLVNPALVESVEHDTIVRAAEATIAEKSAKRALILGEDFTPEQKEKARHRFEIIEKQFAGTLSAEAAAKECGLSLQRYYEIRLLFNAEIGPISLLGKKRGRKKGTKTIAPEVEQIIADQVWLYRGHGASYRTVWKGVQAVCAELKIKDVPSYETVCNRMNNLPEHGKDVQVHGKNHADDVFKLRDGFRELSRPLEQVQIDHTVADVFLASRYDREHPVGRPWITIAICAKTKVILGFYVSLRYPSLCSVAHTLKHAVLSKDAFMKSLGLEDHDYEFHGVFNELLTDNAREFRSANLVAACALEGIKLRHRSQKQDGGICERALGTLNIGYVQMLPGGTASRTRKDRDYNPEKHKVLTLEDFIQYFTLAVCEYHDTAGEDGKTPRDRWLEALRDENGRPVVPRNVHDVKNFIIEVMPEKRPVMSKTGLKVNGFRYSNNLLRHMIGKPIRVKYDPANLSSILARFEGQWIEVPCCEKTTGTLTAKAILQKYLKRAGKLGERAVKAFLARSEQLRQAILADIPALRKQREINEADKNGALLIHHERSKKKRKDATRNFSVPVEPFEGE
;
A
#
# COMPACT_ATOMS: atom_id res chain seq x y z
N MET A 1 -51.07 30.09 -1.98
CA MET A 1 -49.76 30.37 -1.43
C MET A 1 -49.84 30.07 0.08
N GLY A 2 -49.29 28.91 0.50
CA GLY A 2 -49.23 28.60 1.92
C GLY A 2 -48.19 29.48 2.59
N THR A 3 -48.57 30.17 3.63
CA THR A 3 -47.66 30.89 4.50
C THR A 3 -46.86 29.85 5.30
N TYR A 4 -45.56 29.79 5.13
CA TYR A 4 -44.65 28.88 5.86
C TYR A 4 -44.27 29.45 7.23
N THR A 5 -45.18 30.18 7.82
CA THR A 5 -45.15 30.63 9.22
C THR A 5 -46.36 30.10 9.94
N ASN A 6 -46.19 29.64 11.17
CA ASN A 6 -47.29 29.21 12.03
C ASN A 6 -48.20 30.40 12.38
N PRO A 7 -49.46 30.17 12.78
CA PRO A 7 -50.39 31.24 13.18
C PRO A 7 -49.88 32.14 14.31
N ASP A 8 -48.94 31.68 15.11
CA ASP A 8 -48.26 32.39 16.19
C ASP A 8 -47.02 33.20 15.74
N GLY A 9 -46.74 33.23 14.45
CA GLY A 9 -45.56 33.93 13.86
C GLY A 9 -44.23 33.15 13.98
N SER A 10 -44.25 31.95 14.51
CA SER A 10 -43.04 31.09 14.58
C SER A 10 -42.72 30.49 13.22
N LYS A 11 -41.42 30.22 12.97
CA LYS A 11 -40.93 29.61 11.76
C LYS A 11 -41.44 28.17 11.63
N GLN A 12 -41.93 27.80 10.46
CA GLN A 12 -42.48 26.47 10.21
C GLN A 12 -41.36 25.42 10.14
N LEU A 13 -41.61 24.28 10.81
CA LEU A 13 -40.77 23.09 10.72
C LEU A 13 -41.26 22.17 9.60
N VAL A 14 -40.32 21.59 8.87
CA VAL A 14 -40.58 20.75 7.71
C VAL A 14 -39.66 19.54 7.72
N SER A 15 -40.08 18.45 7.10
CA SER A 15 -39.26 17.27 6.84
C SER A 15 -38.73 17.34 5.42
N PHE A 16 -37.43 17.19 5.28
CA PHE A 16 -36.74 17.10 3.98
C PHE A 16 -35.61 16.04 4.06
N GLU A 17 -35.59 15.09 3.14
CA GLU A 17 -34.67 13.93 3.15
C GLU A 17 -34.66 13.17 4.50
N GLY A 18 -35.82 13.01 5.15
CA GLY A 18 -35.93 12.31 6.43
C GLY A 18 -35.31 13.06 7.63
N GLN A 19 -34.97 14.33 7.47
CA GLN A 19 -34.44 15.20 8.54
C GLN A 19 -35.37 16.38 8.79
N LEU A 20 -35.30 16.94 10.01
CA LEU A 20 -36.07 18.13 10.38
C LEU A 20 -35.31 19.41 10.06
N TRP A 21 -36.01 20.33 9.41
CA TRP A 21 -35.48 21.61 8.94
C TRP A 21 -36.42 22.75 9.32
N VAL A 22 -35.88 23.92 9.56
CA VAL A 22 -36.65 25.17 9.77
C VAL A 22 -36.67 25.95 8.48
N VAL A 23 -37.82 26.45 8.07
CA VAL A 23 -37.92 27.41 6.98
C VAL A 23 -37.43 28.77 7.47
N GLU A 24 -36.28 29.19 7.05
CA GLU A 24 -35.66 30.47 7.43
C GLU A 24 -36.23 31.63 6.60
N ASP A 25 -36.36 31.44 5.30
CA ASP A 25 -36.82 32.46 4.36
C ASP A 25 -37.33 31.83 3.05
N ILE A 26 -38.04 32.59 2.25
CA ILE A 26 -38.54 32.21 0.91
C ILE A 26 -37.87 33.10 -0.13
N ASP A 27 -37.07 32.49 -1.00
CA ASP A 27 -36.47 33.20 -2.11
C ASP A 27 -37.55 33.55 -3.15
N THR A 28 -38.00 34.81 -3.12
CA THR A 28 -39.08 35.31 -3.97
C THR A 28 -38.81 35.20 -5.48
N PRO A 29 -37.59 35.40 -6.00
CA PRO A 29 -37.28 35.22 -7.40
C PRO A 29 -37.41 33.77 -7.89
N THR A 30 -36.92 32.80 -7.13
CA THR A 30 -36.89 31.38 -7.53
C THR A 30 -38.01 30.54 -6.92
N ARG A 31 -38.81 31.09 -6.02
CA ARG A 31 -39.86 30.42 -5.25
C ARG A 31 -39.37 29.18 -4.48
N LYS A 32 -38.09 29.18 -4.06
CA LYS A 32 -37.49 28.12 -3.26
C LYS A 32 -37.46 28.49 -1.79
N LEU A 33 -37.39 27.44 -0.93
CA LEU A 33 -37.34 27.63 0.53
C LEU A 33 -35.86 27.58 0.97
N HIS A 34 -35.45 28.54 1.79
CA HIS A 34 -34.21 28.48 2.54
C HIS A 34 -34.45 27.64 3.79
N LEU A 35 -33.95 26.43 3.80
CA LEU A 35 -34.06 25.49 4.92
C LEU A 35 -32.78 25.49 5.73
N LYS A 36 -32.92 25.58 7.05
CA LYS A 36 -31.84 25.41 8.00
C LYS A 36 -32.02 24.09 8.76
N ASN A 37 -31.00 23.23 8.70
CA ASN A 37 -31.03 21.96 9.43
C ASN A 37 -30.90 22.18 10.92
N LEU A 38 -31.79 21.56 11.69
CA LEU A 38 -31.80 21.68 13.15
C LEU A 38 -30.65 20.95 13.86
N ARG A 39 -29.98 20.01 13.16
CA ARG A 39 -28.93 19.19 13.75
C ARG A 39 -27.54 19.76 13.58
N ASN A 40 -27.26 20.36 12.44
CA ASN A 40 -25.91 20.78 12.04
C ASN A 40 -25.83 22.22 11.52
N ASP A 41 -26.91 22.99 11.62
CA ASP A 41 -27.02 24.38 11.17
C ASP A 41 -26.74 24.62 9.68
N THR A 42 -26.73 23.55 8.85
CA THR A 42 -26.51 23.72 7.40
C THR A 42 -27.71 24.37 6.72
N LEU A 43 -27.44 25.27 5.77
CA LEU A 43 -28.48 25.94 4.98
C LEU A 43 -28.60 25.27 3.60
N ARG A 44 -29.83 25.04 3.14
CA ARG A 44 -30.12 24.54 1.78
C ARG A 44 -31.26 25.29 1.13
N LEU A 45 -31.18 25.46 -0.19
CA LEU A 45 -32.24 26.04 -1.01
C LEU A 45 -33.01 24.90 -1.70
N VAL A 46 -34.26 24.68 -1.29
CA VAL A 46 -35.04 23.49 -1.68
C VAL A 46 -36.36 23.90 -2.33
N ASN A 47 -36.81 23.11 -3.32
CA ASN A 47 -38.12 23.30 -3.93
C ASN A 47 -39.23 22.94 -2.93
N PRO A 48 -40.27 23.78 -2.72
CA PRO A 48 -41.38 23.51 -1.83
C PRO A 48 -42.09 22.16 -2.05
N ALA A 49 -42.09 21.66 -3.27
CA ALA A 49 -42.69 20.37 -3.63
C ALA A 49 -41.96 19.14 -3.04
N LEU A 50 -40.75 19.31 -2.53
CA LEU A 50 -39.93 18.25 -1.96
C LEU A 50 -39.97 18.23 -0.42
N VAL A 51 -40.81 19.05 0.16
CA VAL A 51 -40.83 19.28 1.61
C VAL A 51 -42.21 18.90 2.18
N GLU A 52 -42.20 18.07 3.23
CA GLU A 52 -43.41 17.63 3.93
C GLU A 52 -43.63 18.47 5.17
N SER A 53 -44.89 18.88 5.43
CA SER A 53 -45.26 19.56 6.66
C SER A 53 -45.22 18.57 7.84
N VAL A 54 -44.67 19.00 8.97
CA VAL A 54 -44.56 18.17 10.18
C VAL A 54 -45.58 18.58 11.21
N GLU A 55 -46.39 17.64 11.70
CA GLU A 55 -47.39 17.87 12.75
C GLU A 55 -46.74 18.18 14.11
N HIS A 56 -47.42 19.00 14.93
CA HIS A 56 -46.92 19.52 16.21
C HIS A 56 -46.44 18.42 17.19
N ASP A 57 -47.13 17.29 17.25
CA ASP A 57 -46.79 16.16 18.14
C ASP A 57 -45.46 15.50 17.77
N THR A 58 -45.08 15.50 16.47
CA THR A 58 -43.81 14.97 15.99
C THR A 58 -42.67 15.91 16.38
N ILE A 59 -42.94 17.21 16.45
CA ILE A 59 -41.98 18.24 16.87
C ILE A 59 -41.63 18.10 18.36
N VAL A 60 -42.64 17.92 19.20
CA VAL A 60 -42.44 17.77 20.63
C VAL A 60 -41.62 16.54 20.95
N ARG A 61 -41.93 15.39 20.34
CA ARG A 61 -41.17 14.14 20.52
C ARG A 61 -39.73 14.26 20.01
N ALA A 62 -39.48 14.94 18.91
CA ALA A 62 -38.13 15.15 18.38
C ALA A 62 -37.30 16.13 19.23
N ALA A 63 -37.94 17.15 19.79
CA ALA A 63 -37.32 18.08 20.74
C ALA A 63 -36.95 17.39 22.05
N GLU A 64 -37.88 16.59 22.61
CA GLU A 64 -37.65 15.78 23.80
C GLU A 64 -36.53 14.77 23.62
N ALA A 65 -36.48 14.05 22.47
CA ALA A 65 -35.39 13.13 22.13
C ALA A 65 -34.05 13.85 22.02
N THR A 66 -34.02 15.06 21.45
CA THR A 66 -32.78 15.85 21.30
C THR A 66 -32.30 16.39 22.65
N ILE A 67 -33.22 16.77 23.56
CA ILE A 67 -32.89 17.20 24.91
C ILE A 67 -32.38 16.01 25.73
N ALA A 68 -33.01 14.84 25.62
CA ALA A 68 -32.60 13.62 26.29
C ALA A 68 -31.19 13.16 25.80
N GLU A 69 -30.90 13.22 24.49
CA GLU A 69 -29.59 12.89 23.93
C GLU A 69 -28.48 13.87 24.38
N LYS A 70 -28.78 15.17 24.42
CA LYS A 70 -27.84 16.19 24.95
C LYS A 70 -27.62 16.02 26.46
N SER A 71 -28.64 15.65 27.20
CA SER A 71 -28.56 15.38 28.64
C SER A 71 -27.75 14.11 28.91
N ALA A 72 -27.97 13.04 28.15
CA ALA A 72 -27.21 11.80 28.26
C ALA A 72 -25.71 11.99 27.90
N LYS A 73 -25.41 12.73 26.83
CA LYS A 73 -23.99 13.09 26.47
C LYS A 73 -23.35 13.93 27.58
N ARG A 74 -24.07 14.88 28.15
CA ARG A 74 -23.56 15.73 29.25
C ARG A 74 -23.35 14.91 30.53
N ALA A 75 -24.23 13.95 30.80
CA ALA A 75 -24.12 13.02 31.90
C ALA A 75 -22.91 12.08 31.76
N LEU A 76 -22.61 11.58 30.54
CA LEU A 76 -21.45 10.75 30.26
C LEU A 76 -20.14 11.53 30.51
N ILE A 77 -20.03 12.76 29.98
CA ILE A 77 -18.86 13.63 30.13
C ILE A 77 -18.62 13.99 31.61
N LEU A 78 -19.67 14.29 32.35
CA LEU A 78 -19.58 14.60 33.77
C LEU A 78 -19.24 13.36 34.64
N GLY A 79 -19.62 12.16 34.16
CA GLY A 79 -19.39 10.90 34.88
C GLY A 79 -17.93 10.43 34.87
N GLU A 80 -17.14 10.80 33.88
CA GLU A 80 -15.72 10.38 33.74
C GLU A 80 -14.81 11.07 34.77
N ASP A 81 -15.17 12.24 35.25
CA ASP A 81 -14.35 13.09 36.13
C ASP A 81 -14.44 12.77 37.63
N PHE A 82 -15.27 11.80 38.06
CA PHE A 82 -15.53 11.49 39.46
C PHE A 82 -15.02 10.10 39.85
N THR A 83 -14.55 9.98 41.11
CA THR A 83 -14.11 8.70 41.65
C THR A 83 -15.25 7.70 41.82
N PRO A 84 -14.98 6.38 41.82
CA PRO A 84 -16.03 5.36 42.06
C PRO A 84 -16.82 5.59 43.34
N GLU A 85 -16.15 6.00 44.43
CA GLU A 85 -16.78 6.32 45.70
C GLU A 85 -17.75 7.52 45.62
N GLN A 86 -17.40 8.55 44.84
CA GLN A 86 -18.28 9.70 44.63
C GLN A 86 -19.54 9.33 43.85
N LYS A 87 -19.37 8.45 42.84
CA LYS A 87 -20.47 7.92 42.03
C LYS A 87 -21.40 7.05 42.88
N GLU A 88 -20.88 6.26 43.78
CA GLU A 88 -21.64 5.40 44.67
C GLU A 88 -22.41 6.20 45.70
N LYS A 89 -21.80 7.20 46.31
CA LYS A 89 -22.49 8.16 47.20
C LYS A 89 -23.63 8.91 46.49
N ALA A 90 -23.42 9.29 45.24
CA ALA A 90 -24.46 9.94 44.44
C ALA A 90 -25.63 8.99 44.13
N ARG A 91 -25.34 7.71 43.82
CA ARG A 91 -26.35 6.66 43.59
C ARG A 91 -27.19 6.41 44.84
N HIS A 92 -26.54 6.21 45.98
CA HIS A 92 -27.20 5.99 47.25
C HIS A 92 -28.14 7.18 47.63
N ARG A 93 -27.65 8.41 47.45
CA ARG A 93 -28.49 9.61 47.70
C ARG A 93 -29.66 9.71 46.73
N PHE A 94 -29.45 9.30 45.47
CA PHE A 94 -30.51 9.33 44.46
C PHE A 94 -31.64 8.40 44.82
N GLU A 95 -31.33 7.16 45.20
CA GLU A 95 -32.32 6.16 45.65
C GLU A 95 -33.13 6.62 46.90
N ILE A 96 -32.46 7.30 47.84
CA ILE A 96 -33.13 7.84 49.02
C ILE A 96 -34.07 8.98 48.64
N ILE A 97 -33.66 9.86 47.75
CA ILE A 97 -34.51 10.97 47.29
C ILE A 97 -35.69 10.44 46.46
N GLU A 98 -35.51 9.40 45.64
CA GLU A 98 -36.63 8.73 44.96
C GLU A 98 -37.66 8.17 45.94
N LYS A 99 -37.22 7.46 47.00
CA LYS A 99 -38.08 6.95 48.05
C LYS A 99 -38.86 8.06 48.76
N GLN A 100 -38.23 9.21 48.96
CA GLN A 100 -38.87 10.37 49.56
C GLN A 100 -39.92 11.00 48.62
N PHE A 101 -39.64 11.08 47.30
CA PHE A 101 -40.63 11.54 46.33
C PHE A 101 -41.79 10.56 46.16
N ALA A 102 -41.54 9.25 46.29
CA ALA A 102 -42.59 8.22 46.32
C ALA A 102 -43.43 8.19 47.62
N GLY A 103 -43.15 9.06 48.61
CA GLY A 103 -43.89 9.15 49.85
C GLY A 103 -43.58 8.05 50.88
N THR A 104 -42.61 7.17 50.60
CA THR A 104 -42.20 6.04 51.46
C THR A 104 -41.29 6.46 52.62
N LEU A 105 -40.65 7.63 52.50
CA LEU A 105 -39.68 8.14 53.48
C LEU A 105 -39.95 9.62 53.79
N SER A 106 -39.87 10.01 55.06
CA SER A 106 -40.00 11.45 55.45
C SER A 106 -38.70 12.19 55.13
N ALA A 107 -38.74 13.50 54.89
CA ALA A 107 -37.57 14.30 54.60
C ALA A 107 -36.50 14.25 55.69
N GLU A 108 -36.90 14.17 56.96
CA GLU A 108 -36.03 14.06 58.13
C GLU A 108 -35.32 12.70 58.18
N ALA A 109 -36.05 11.62 57.89
CA ALA A 109 -35.53 10.28 57.83
C ALA A 109 -34.52 10.13 56.61
N ALA A 110 -34.90 10.70 55.47
CA ALA A 110 -34.04 10.72 54.28
C ALA A 110 -32.73 11.52 54.52
N ALA A 111 -32.78 12.64 55.20
CA ALA A 111 -31.59 13.41 55.58
C ALA A 111 -30.66 12.61 56.49
N LYS A 112 -31.24 11.90 57.49
CA LYS A 112 -30.50 11.05 58.43
C LYS A 112 -29.84 9.84 57.71
N GLU A 113 -30.56 9.21 56.81
CA GLU A 113 -30.04 8.07 56.01
C GLU A 113 -28.94 8.50 55.06
N CYS A 114 -29.01 9.71 54.47
CA CYS A 114 -27.94 10.31 53.68
C CYS A 114 -26.73 10.80 54.51
N GLY A 115 -26.83 10.81 55.86
CA GLY A 115 -25.79 11.35 56.73
C GLY A 115 -25.63 12.86 56.60
N LEU A 116 -26.74 13.60 56.36
CA LEU A 116 -26.74 15.02 56.07
C LEU A 116 -27.64 15.78 57.08
N SER A 117 -27.33 17.07 57.32
CA SER A 117 -28.30 17.95 57.97
C SER A 117 -29.51 18.17 57.06
N LEU A 118 -30.68 18.43 57.66
CA LEU A 118 -31.92 18.63 56.90
C LEU A 118 -31.83 19.77 55.90
N GLN A 119 -31.13 20.86 56.25
CA GLN A 119 -30.87 21.97 55.35
C GLN A 119 -30.01 21.51 54.12
N ARG A 120 -28.95 20.74 54.38
CA ARG A 120 -28.07 20.25 53.31
C ARG A 120 -28.78 19.21 52.43
N TYR A 121 -29.67 18.44 53.00
CA TYR A 121 -30.50 17.50 52.24
C TYR A 121 -31.39 18.23 51.24
N TYR A 122 -32.07 19.31 51.65
CA TYR A 122 -32.90 20.11 50.74
C TYR A 122 -32.07 20.76 49.62
N GLU A 123 -30.88 21.25 49.92
CA GLU A 123 -29.96 21.77 48.88
C GLU A 123 -29.62 20.72 47.82
N ILE A 124 -29.36 19.48 48.24
CA ILE A 124 -29.02 18.38 47.32
C ILE A 124 -30.26 17.91 46.59
N ARG A 125 -31.43 17.87 47.23
CA ARG A 125 -32.69 17.52 46.61
C ARG A 125 -33.06 18.47 45.47
N LEU A 126 -32.73 19.75 45.54
CA LEU A 126 -32.92 20.69 44.44
C LEU A 126 -32.10 20.35 43.18
N LEU A 127 -31.05 19.54 43.32
CA LEU A 127 -30.24 19.07 42.19
C LEU A 127 -30.76 17.76 41.58
N PHE A 128 -31.78 17.15 42.21
CA PHE A 128 -32.34 15.90 41.74
C PHE A 128 -33.02 16.07 40.39
N ASN A 129 -32.67 15.18 39.47
CA ASN A 129 -33.30 15.09 38.17
C ASN A 129 -33.41 13.61 37.78
N ALA A 130 -34.65 13.12 37.67
CA ALA A 130 -34.92 11.71 37.36
C ALA A 130 -34.44 11.29 35.99
N GLU A 131 -34.43 12.18 34.98
CA GLU A 131 -33.98 11.90 33.63
C GLU A 131 -32.45 11.76 33.54
N ILE A 132 -31.71 12.56 34.30
CA ILE A 132 -30.24 12.54 34.35
C ILE A 132 -29.73 11.42 35.28
N GLY A 133 -30.55 10.97 36.21
CA GLY A 133 -30.24 9.93 37.19
C GLY A 133 -29.24 10.40 38.28
N PRO A 134 -28.51 9.45 38.92
CA PRO A 134 -27.62 9.71 40.05
C PRO A 134 -26.54 10.75 39.79
N ILE A 135 -26.15 10.95 38.51
CA ILE A 135 -25.13 11.91 38.09
C ILE A 135 -25.55 13.37 38.40
N SER A 136 -26.87 13.64 38.47
CA SER A 136 -27.39 14.95 38.83
C SER A 136 -26.98 15.41 40.22
N LEU A 137 -26.71 14.46 41.13
CA LEU A 137 -26.35 14.70 42.53
C LEU A 137 -24.82 14.77 42.75
N LEU A 138 -24.01 14.61 41.71
CA LEU A 138 -22.57 14.79 41.80
C LEU A 138 -22.27 16.28 42.01
N GLY A 139 -21.61 16.59 43.11
CA GLY A 139 -21.24 17.96 43.47
C GLY A 139 -20.25 18.54 42.45
N LYS A 140 -20.27 19.87 42.27
CA LYS A 140 -19.24 20.55 41.45
C LYS A 140 -17.88 20.30 42.06
N LYS A 141 -16.90 19.87 41.22
CA LYS A 141 -15.49 19.76 41.65
C LYS A 141 -15.03 21.08 42.28
N ARG A 142 -14.52 21.01 43.50
CA ARG A 142 -13.85 22.14 44.14
C ARG A 142 -12.49 22.32 43.48
N GLY A 143 -12.16 23.54 43.11
CA GLY A 143 -10.88 23.86 42.47
C GLY A 143 -11.05 24.56 41.13
N ARG A 144 -9.89 24.89 40.55
CA ARG A 144 -9.80 25.59 39.27
C ARG A 144 -10.25 24.64 38.13
N LYS A 145 -11.02 25.13 37.19
CA LYS A 145 -11.40 24.32 36.03
C LYS A 145 -10.14 23.82 35.29
N LYS A 146 -10.09 22.52 34.98
CA LYS A 146 -9.04 21.93 34.19
C LYS A 146 -8.91 22.71 32.86
N GLY A 147 -7.69 23.15 32.50
CA GLY A 147 -7.46 23.98 31.31
C GLY A 147 -7.52 25.49 31.52
N THR A 148 -7.81 26.00 32.75
CA THR A 148 -7.73 27.43 33.02
C THR A 148 -6.28 27.90 33.00
N LYS A 149 -5.93 28.73 32.04
CA LYS A 149 -4.59 29.30 31.87
C LYS A 149 -4.34 30.36 32.94
N THR A 150 -3.15 30.33 33.57
CA THR A 150 -2.73 31.28 34.61
C THR A 150 -1.85 32.38 34.08
N ILE A 151 -1.36 32.24 32.88
CA ILE A 151 -0.38 33.10 32.25
C ILE A 151 -1.12 34.06 31.32
N ALA A 152 -0.59 35.26 31.16
CA ALA A 152 -1.14 36.25 30.26
C ALA A 152 -1.33 35.69 28.85
N PRO A 153 -2.43 36.05 28.14
CA PRO A 153 -2.72 35.53 26.80
C PRO A 153 -1.59 35.75 25.80
N GLU A 154 -0.86 36.86 25.92
CA GLU A 154 0.32 37.20 25.11
C GLU A 154 1.43 36.17 25.26
N VAL A 155 1.74 35.77 26.49
CA VAL A 155 2.77 34.76 26.76
C VAL A 155 2.34 33.37 26.30
N GLU A 156 1.04 33.02 26.41
CA GLU A 156 0.51 31.78 25.85
C GLU A 156 0.65 31.76 24.32
N GLN A 157 0.45 32.90 23.67
CA GLN A 157 0.64 33.01 22.22
C GLN A 157 2.12 32.84 21.85
N ILE A 158 3.04 33.47 22.59
CA ILE A 158 4.47 33.29 22.39
C ILE A 158 4.87 31.81 22.52
N ILE A 159 4.33 31.08 23.53
CA ILE A 159 4.62 29.65 23.68
C ILE A 159 4.13 28.90 22.43
N ALA A 160 2.90 29.18 21.97
CA ALA A 160 2.34 28.53 20.80
C ALA A 160 3.17 28.82 19.52
N ASP A 161 3.60 30.06 19.35
CA ASP A 161 4.40 30.46 18.21
C ASP A 161 5.80 29.83 18.19
N GLN A 162 6.35 29.45 19.34
CA GLN A 162 7.69 28.84 19.45
C GLN A 162 7.65 27.30 19.34
N VAL A 163 6.47 26.66 19.25
CA VAL A 163 6.35 25.20 19.09
C VAL A 163 7.11 24.67 17.88
N TRP A 164 7.23 25.45 16.82
CA TRP A 164 7.96 25.07 15.61
C TRP A 164 9.46 24.76 15.84
N LEU A 165 10.02 25.22 16.95
CA LEU A 165 11.41 24.89 17.36
C LEU A 165 11.54 23.42 17.80
N TYR A 166 10.42 22.73 18.08
CA TYR A 166 10.39 21.30 18.36
C TYR A 166 10.39 20.52 17.06
N ARG A 167 11.57 20.37 16.43
CA ARG A 167 11.69 19.72 15.12
C ARG A 167 12.96 18.90 14.96
N GLY A 168 12.88 17.86 14.10
CA GLY A 168 14.00 17.00 13.73
C GLY A 168 14.50 16.12 14.87
N HIS A 169 15.58 15.38 14.63
CA HIS A 169 16.14 14.41 15.59
C HIS A 169 16.67 15.03 16.90
N GLY A 170 16.88 16.35 16.93
CA GLY A 170 17.31 17.08 18.12
C GLY A 170 16.16 17.78 18.85
N ALA A 171 14.90 17.45 18.55
CA ALA A 171 13.73 18.07 19.15
C ALA A 171 13.74 17.95 20.68
N SER A 172 13.70 19.08 21.38
CA SER A 172 13.62 19.10 22.83
C SER A 172 12.74 20.24 23.32
N TYR A 173 12.03 20.00 24.41
CA TYR A 173 11.23 21.05 25.07
C TYR A 173 12.09 22.20 25.57
N ARG A 174 13.36 21.92 25.87
CA ARG A 174 14.32 22.95 26.32
C ARG A 174 14.65 23.95 25.22
N THR A 175 14.68 23.51 23.95
CA THR A 175 14.86 24.40 22.80
C THR A 175 13.69 25.36 22.65
N VAL A 176 12.46 24.84 22.78
CA VAL A 176 11.23 25.66 22.75
C VAL A 176 11.25 26.70 23.90
N TRP A 177 11.55 26.26 25.12
CA TRP A 177 11.63 27.16 26.27
C TRP A 177 12.66 28.27 26.08
N LYS A 178 13.87 27.97 25.57
CA LYS A 178 14.87 28.97 25.23
C LYS A 178 14.38 29.98 24.19
N GLY A 179 13.63 29.50 23.18
CA GLY A 179 12.98 30.34 22.19
C GLY A 179 11.97 31.31 22.84
N VAL A 180 11.13 30.79 23.73
CA VAL A 180 10.17 31.60 24.48
C VAL A 180 10.89 32.66 25.35
N GLN A 181 11.96 32.28 26.05
CA GLN A 181 12.75 33.22 26.83
C GLN A 181 13.34 34.36 25.97
N ALA A 182 13.88 34.02 24.79
CA ALA A 182 14.46 35.02 23.88
C ALA A 182 13.39 36.02 23.40
N VAL A 183 12.22 35.56 23.00
CA VAL A 183 11.13 36.46 22.57
C VAL A 183 10.57 37.28 23.72
N CYS A 184 10.43 36.70 24.93
CA CYS A 184 10.01 37.47 26.11
C CYS A 184 11.03 38.57 26.47
N ALA A 185 12.33 38.29 26.34
CA ALA A 185 13.39 39.28 26.57
C ALA A 185 13.33 40.40 25.53
N GLU A 186 13.12 40.09 24.25
CA GLU A 186 12.99 41.10 23.18
C GLU A 186 11.78 42.02 23.42
N LEU A 187 10.64 41.44 23.81
CA LEU A 187 9.40 42.17 24.10
C LEU A 187 9.36 42.79 25.49
N LYS A 188 10.45 42.66 26.27
CA LYS A 188 10.60 43.20 27.65
C LYS A 188 9.47 42.71 28.61
N ILE A 189 8.98 41.50 28.44
CA ILE A 189 7.97 40.86 29.29
C ILE A 189 8.64 40.39 30.58
N LYS A 190 8.15 40.85 31.74
CA LYS A 190 8.73 40.51 33.06
C LYS A 190 8.35 39.10 33.52
N ASP A 191 7.16 38.64 33.21
CA ASP A 191 6.63 37.33 33.64
C ASP A 191 6.99 36.24 32.61
N VAL A 192 8.29 35.84 32.63
CA VAL A 192 8.79 34.77 31.75
C VAL A 192 8.32 33.41 32.29
N PRO A 193 7.71 32.54 31.45
CA PRO A 193 7.21 31.24 31.89
C PRO A 193 8.34 30.29 32.29
N SER A 194 8.12 29.52 33.38
CA SER A 194 9.05 28.49 33.80
C SER A 194 9.17 27.37 32.76
N TYR A 195 10.27 26.63 32.80
CA TYR A 195 10.47 25.46 31.93
C TYR A 195 9.33 24.44 32.07
N GLU A 196 8.89 24.18 33.32
CA GLU A 196 7.81 23.26 33.61
C GLU A 196 6.49 23.71 32.96
N THR A 197 6.21 25.00 32.94
CA THR A 197 5.03 25.53 32.25
C THR A 197 5.06 25.24 30.78
N VAL A 198 6.18 25.43 30.11
CA VAL A 198 6.34 25.12 28.68
C VAL A 198 6.24 23.61 28.45
N CYS A 199 6.86 22.78 29.29
CA CYS A 199 6.71 21.32 29.23
C CYS A 199 5.24 20.90 29.33
N ASN A 200 4.46 21.48 30.26
CA ASN A 200 3.04 21.17 30.38
C ASN A 200 2.23 21.57 29.15
N ARG A 201 2.59 22.66 28.46
CA ARG A 201 1.96 23.04 27.19
C ARG A 201 2.32 22.08 26.07
N MET A 202 3.59 21.73 25.97
CA MET A 202 4.07 20.75 24.98
C MET A 202 3.46 19.37 25.19
N ASN A 203 3.29 18.91 26.44
CA ASN A 203 2.65 17.63 26.74
C ASN A 203 1.16 17.61 26.39
N ASN A 204 0.47 18.76 26.47
CA ASN A 204 -0.92 18.89 26.09
C ASN A 204 -1.15 18.99 24.56
N LEU A 205 -0.10 19.11 23.76
CA LEU A 205 -0.23 19.08 22.31
C LEU A 205 -0.56 17.66 21.84
N PRO A 206 -1.40 17.51 20.80
CA PRO A 206 -1.67 16.22 20.20
C PRO A 206 -0.36 15.53 19.77
N GLU A 207 -0.21 14.25 20.10
CA GLU A 207 0.98 13.46 19.75
C GLU A 207 1.23 13.44 18.23
N HIS A 208 0.16 13.35 17.42
CA HIS A 208 0.27 13.49 15.97
C HIS A 208 0.97 14.80 15.56
N GLY A 209 0.58 15.93 16.19
CA GLY A 209 1.20 17.24 15.89
C GLY A 209 2.69 17.28 16.23
N LYS A 210 3.09 16.66 17.34
CA LYS A 210 4.50 16.53 17.73
C LYS A 210 5.28 15.67 16.74
N ASP A 211 4.69 14.56 16.33
CA ASP A 211 5.32 13.63 15.37
C ASP A 211 5.49 14.28 13.98
N VAL A 212 4.51 15.08 13.54
CA VAL A 212 4.62 15.88 12.30
C VAL A 212 5.85 16.81 12.34
N GLN A 213 6.12 17.45 13.46
CA GLN A 213 7.26 18.36 13.62
C GLN A 213 8.61 17.62 13.61
N VAL A 214 8.67 16.43 14.20
CA VAL A 214 9.90 15.64 14.34
C VAL A 214 10.20 14.82 13.09
N HIS A 215 9.21 14.11 12.56
CA HIS A 215 9.37 13.11 11.51
C HIS A 215 8.71 13.49 10.17
N GLY A 216 7.92 14.57 10.17
CA GLY A 216 7.18 15.03 9.00
C GLY A 216 5.77 14.42 8.89
N LYS A 217 4.93 15.09 8.09
CA LYS A 217 3.50 14.76 7.97
C LYS A 217 3.25 13.31 7.53
N ASN A 218 4.01 12.82 6.56
CA ASN A 218 3.80 11.47 6.04
C ASN A 218 4.04 10.39 7.09
N HIS A 219 5.06 10.57 7.96
CA HIS A 219 5.35 9.65 9.05
C HIS A 219 4.24 9.70 10.11
N ALA A 220 3.85 10.89 10.55
CA ALA A 220 2.79 11.06 11.53
C ALA A 220 1.45 10.47 11.03
N ASP A 221 1.08 10.75 9.78
CA ASP A 221 -0.13 10.18 9.18
C ASP A 221 -0.07 8.64 9.11
N ASP A 222 1.09 8.06 8.88
CA ASP A 222 1.27 6.59 8.88
C ASP A 222 1.17 5.99 10.30
N VAL A 223 1.70 6.68 11.32
CA VAL A 223 1.71 6.20 12.72
C VAL A 223 0.35 6.34 13.38
N PHE A 224 -0.31 7.49 13.18
CA PHE A 224 -1.57 7.83 13.87
C PHE A 224 -2.83 7.49 13.07
N LYS A 225 -2.67 6.94 11.86
CA LYS A 225 -3.83 6.53 11.08
C LYS A 225 -4.53 5.33 11.73
N LEU A 226 -5.81 5.51 12.02
CA LEU A 226 -6.67 4.40 12.41
C LEU A 226 -6.64 3.37 11.27
N ARG A 227 -6.21 2.17 11.58
CA ARG A 227 -6.22 1.05 10.63
C ARG A 227 -7.64 0.52 10.60
N ASP A 228 -8.31 0.69 9.48
CA ASP A 228 -9.49 -0.12 9.18
C ASP A 228 -9.04 -1.57 9.29
N GLY A 229 -9.77 -2.39 10.03
CA GLY A 229 -9.40 -3.78 10.30
C GLY A 229 -9.03 -4.52 9.02
N PHE A 230 -8.15 -5.50 9.12
CA PHE A 230 -7.77 -6.33 7.97
C PHE A 230 -9.05 -6.90 7.33
N ARG A 231 -9.21 -6.69 6.02
CA ARG A 231 -10.28 -7.35 5.27
C ARG A 231 -10.09 -8.87 5.45
N GLU A 232 -11.02 -9.51 6.12
CA GLU A 232 -11.02 -10.97 6.19
C GLU A 232 -11.28 -11.55 4.79
N LEU A 233 -10.30 -12.28 4.31
CA LEU A 233 -10.42 -13.03 3.08
C LEU A 233 -11.01 -14.39 3.41
N SER A 234 -12.11 -14.75 2.76
CA SER A 234 -12.83 -15.99 3.03
C SER A 234 -12.26 -17.18 2.26
N ARG A 235 -11.79 -16.97 1.03
CA ARG A 235 -11.41 -18.02 0.08
C ARG A 235 -9.98 -17.87 -0.42
N PRO A 236 -9.33 -18.98 -0.85
CA PRO A 236 -8.07 -18.91 -1.56
C PRO A 236 -8.30 -18.20 -2.91
N LEU A 237 -7.25 -17.58 -3.45
CA LEU A 237 -7.32 -16.83 -4.72
C LEU A 237 -8.32 -15.66 -4.75
N GLU A 238 -8.89 -15.26 -3.60
CA GLU A 238 -9.73 -14.07 -3.53
C GLU A 238 -8.91 -12.81 -3.79
N GLN A 239 -7.71 -12.73 -3.19
CA GLN A 239 -6.75 -11.65 -3.42
C GLN A 239 -5.34 -12.22 -3.55
N VAL A 240 -4.63 -11.77 -4.58
CA VAL A 240 -3.20 -12.03 -4.80
C VAL A 240 -2.45 -10.71 -4.74
N GLN A 241 -1.33 -10.71 -4.02
CA GLN A 241 -0.41 -9.59 -3.96
C GLN A 241 0.80 -9.88 -4.83
N ILE A 242 1.28 -8.88 -5.56
CA ILE A 242 2.49 -8.96 -6.38
C ILE A 242 3.46 -7.84 -5.99
N ASP A 243 4.73 -8.17 -5.90
CA ASP A 243 5.78 -7.21 -5.57
C ASP A 243 7.14 -7.65 -6.11
N HIS A 244 8.10 -6.71 -6.14
CA HIS A 244 9.44 -6.87 -6.66
C HIS A 244 10.49 -6.59 -5.58
N THR A 245 11.54 -7.41 -5.55
CA THR A 245 12.71 -7.14 -4.71
C THR A 245 14.01 -7.49 -5.43
N VAL A 246 15.11 -6.87 -5.01
CA VAL A 246 16.45 -7.27 -5.42
C VAL A 246 16.91 -8.40 -4.51
N ALA A 247 17.31 -9.53 -5.08
CA ALA A 247 17.90 -10.61 -4.31
C ALA A 247 19.24 -10.19 -3.69
N ASP A 248 19.45 -10.57 -2.45
CA ASP A 248 20.67 -10.23 -1.68
C ASP A 248 21.83 -11.16 -2.00
N VAL A 249 22.08 -11.40 -3.28
CA VAL A 249 23.16 -12.26 -3.78
C VAL A 249 23.69 -11.74 -5.11
N PHE A 250 25.02 -11.76 -5.29
CA PHE A 250 25.66 -11.53 -6.58
C PHE A 250 25.76 -12.84 -7.35
N LEU A 251 25.37 -12.81 -8.62
CA LEU A 251 25.47 -13.95 -9.51
C LEU A 251 26.71 -13.86 -10.41
N ALA A 252 27.22 -15.03 -10.78
CA ALA A 252 28.32 -15.19 -11.71
C ALA A 252 27.80 -15.27 -13.15
N SER A 253 28.64 -14.85 -14.08
CA SER A 253 28.40 -15.11 -15.50
C SER A 253 28.46 -16.60 -15.79
N ARG A 254 27.55 -17.09 -16.63
CA ARG A 254 27.58 -18.46 -17.12
C ARG A 254 28.86 -18.76 -17.95
N TYR A 255 29.39 -17.73 -18.63
CA TYR A 255 30.56 -17.89 -19.52
C TYR A 255 31.88 -17.70 -18.80
N ASP A 256 31.88 -16.88 -17.77
CA ASP A 256 33.05 -16.59 -16.97
C ASP A 256 32.63 -16.35 -15.53
N ARG A 257 32.76 -17.38 -14.71
CA ARG A 257 32.34 -17.33 -13.29
C ARG A 257 33.13 -16.30 -12.46
N GLU A 258 34.23 -15.79 -12.96
CA GLU A 258 34.97 -14.71 -12.31
C GLU A 258 34.27 -13.36 -12.47
N HIS A 259 33.46 -13.16 -13.52
CA HIS A 259 32.73 -11.91 -13.72
C HIS A 259 31.36 -11.90 -13.05
N PRO A 260 31.08 -10.90 -12.20
CA PRO A 260 29.74 -10.71 -11.64
C PRO A 260 28.79 -10.17 -12.71
N VAL A 261 27.61 -10.76 -12.82
CA VAL A 261 26.54 -10.23 -13.66
C VAL A 261 25.60 -9.30 -12.88
N GLY A 262 25.77 -9.23 -11.57
CA GLY A 262 24.99 -8.38 -10.67
C GLY A 262 24.02 -9.17 -9.81
N ARG A 263 23.11 -8.45 -9.15
CA ARG A 263 22.07 -9.00 -8.29
C ARG A 263 20.80 -9.18 -9.12
N PRO A 264 20.14 -10.36 -9.06
CA PRO A 264 18.90 -10.57 -9.78
C PRO A 264 17.72 -9.86 -9.08
N TRP A 265 16.71 -9.52 -9.85
CA TRP A 265 15.41 -9.10 -9.38
C TRP A 265 14.49 -10.31 -9.28
N ILE A 266 13.75 -10.38 -8.18
CA ILE A 266 12.73 -11.38 -7.92
C ILE A 266 11.38 -10.66 -7.93
N THR A 267 10.42 -11.21 -8.65
CA THR A 267 9.01 -10.81 -8.61
C THR A 267 8.22 -12.00 -8.12
N ILE A 268 7.38 -11.84 -7.10
CA ILE A 268 6.50 -12.92 -6.61
C ILE A 268 5.04 -12.51 -6.67
N ALA A 269 4.17 -13.50 -6.85
CA ALA A 269 2.72 -13.39 -6.69
C ALA A 269 2.29 -14.34 -5.57
N ILE A 270 1.72 -13.81 -4.50
CA ILE A 270 1.36 -14.54 -3.28
C ILE A 270 -0.13 -14.43 -3.00
N CYS A 271 -0.77 -15.54 -2.65
CA CYS A 271 -2.14 -15.57 -2.18
C CYS A 271 -2.24 -14.95 -0.78
N ALA A 272 -3.03 -13.90 -0.63
CA ALA A 272 -3.13 -13.17 0.62
C ALA A 272 -3.76 -13.99 1.77
N LYS A 273 -4.67 -14.92 1.47
CA LYS A 273 -5.32 -15.80 2.46
C LYS A 273 -4.37 -16.90 2.95
N THR A 274 -3.83 -17.68 2.02
CA THR A 274 -3.10 -18.91 2.33
C THR A 274 -1.61 -18.72 2.50
N LYS A 275 -1.06 -17.58 2.04
CA LYS A 275 0.37 -17.25 2.00
C LYS A 275 1.18 -18.13 1.06
N VAL A 276 0.55 -18.93 0.20
CA VAL A 276 1.28 -19.66 -0.83
C VAL A 276 1.77 -18.71 -1.93
N ILE A 277 2.97 -18.91 -2.40
CA ILE A 277 3.54 -18.22 -3.55
C ILE A 277 3.04 -18.94 -4.79
N LEU A 278 2.08 -18.31 -5.48
CA LEU A 278 1.45 -18.88 -6.69
C LEU A 278 2.42 -18.88 -7.87
N GLY A 279 3.30 -17.90 -7.94
CA GLY A 279 4.26 -17.80 -9.00
C GLY A 279 5.34 -16.78 -8.72
N PHE A 280 6.45 -16.93 -9.42
CA PHE A 280 7.56 -15.99 -9.34
C PHE A 280 8.27 -15.88 -10.69
N TYR A 281 9.06 -14.83 -10.84
CA TYR A 281 9.96 -14.62 -11.95
C TYR A 281 11.27 -14.00 -11.47
N VAL A 282 12.39 -14.52 -11.97
CA VAL A 282 13.73 -14.05 -11.63
C VAL A 282 14.41 -13.50 -12.89
N SER A 283 14.98 -12.30 -12.80
CA SER A 283 15.64 -11.66 -13.93
C SER A 283 16.80 -10.77 -13.50
N LEU A 284 17.82 -10.67 -14.33
CA LEU A 284 18.87 -9.67 -14.18
C LEU A 284 18.46 -8.27 -14.68
N ARG A 285 17.28 -8.17 -15.29
CA ARG A 285 16.69 -6.90 -15.75
C ARG A 285 15.87 -6.26 -14.64
N TYR A 286 15.75 -4.94 -14.69
CA TYR A 286 14.86 -4.22 -13.79
C TYR A 286 13.41 -4.67 -13.96
N PRO A 287 12.59 -4.59 -12.89
CA PRO A 287 11.17 -4.84 -12.97
C PRO A 287 10.50 -4.05 -14.09
N SER A 288 9.60 -4.71 -14.78
CA SER A 288 8.88 -4.14 -15.91
C SER A 288 7.58 -4.94 -16.12
N LEU A 289 6.75 -4.51 -17.06
CA LEU A 289 5.57 -5.27 -17.45
C LEU A 289 5.90 -6.72 -17.83
N CYS A 290 7.10 -6.96 -18.37
CA CYS A 290 7.57 -8.32 -18.71
C CYS A 290 7.71 -9.20 -17.45
N SER A 291 8.34 -8.70 -16.38
CA SER A 291 8.45 -9.46 -15.13
C SER A 291 7.09 -9.74 -14.50
N VAL A 292 6.17 -8.79 -14.55
CA VAL A 292 4.77 -8.99 -14.14
C VAL A 292 4.10 -10.07 -14.99
N ALA A 293 4.23 -10.00 -16.31
CA ALA A 293 3.65 -10.95 -17.25
C ALA A 293 4.11 -12.40 -16.97
N HIS A 294 5.42 -12.59 -16.81
CA HIS A 294 5.98 -13.92 -16.51
C HIS A 294 5.54 -14.43 -15.13
N THR A 295 5.49 -13.56 -14.13
CA THR A 295 5.01 -13.91 -12.79
C THR A 295 3.54 -14.32 -12.81
N LEU A 296 2.67 -13.56 -13.49
CA LEU A 296 1.25 -13.88 -13.62
C LEU A 296 1.04 -15.17 -14.43
N LYS A 297 1.76 -15.34 -15.53
CA LYS A 297 1.75 -16.61 -16.27
C LYS A 297 2.11 -17.78 -15.36
N HIS A 298 3.16 -17.63 -14.56
CA HIS A 298 3.59 -18.67 -13.62
C HIS A 298 2.56 -18.90 -12.51
N ALA A 299 1.86 -17.85 -12.03
CA ALA A 299 0.85 -17.96 -10.99
C ALA A 299 -0.43 -18.69 -11.44
N VAL A 300 -0.85 -18.51 -12.68
CA VAL A 300 -2.14 -19.05 -13.16
C VAL A 300 -2.03 -20.43 -13.81
N LEU A 301 -0.84 -20.87 -14.23
CA LEU A 301 -0.62 -22.14 -14.90
C LEU A 301 -0.08 -23.21 -13.95
N SER A 302 -0.33 -24.51 -14.28
CA SER A 302 0.35 -25.65 -13.65
C SER A 302 1.87 -25.51 -13.73
N LYS A 303 2.55 -26.00 -12.71
CA LYS A 303 4.01 -25.94 -12.58
C LYS A 303 4.73 -27.15 -13.18
N ASP A 304 4.02 -28.19 -13.61
CA ASP A 304 4.62 -29.45 -14.05
C ASP A 304 5.68 -29.28 -15.12
N ALA A 305 5.34 -28.50 -16.18
CA ALA A 305 6.31 -28.21 -17.25
C ALA A 305 7.51 -27.38 -16.77
N PHE A 306 7.29 -26.47 -15.82
CA PHE A 306 8.35 -25.64 -15.23
C PHE A 306 9.26 -26.49 -14.33
N MET A 307 8.71 -27.29 -13.42
CA MET A 307 9.47 -28.20 -12.55
C MET A 307 10.30 -29.19 -13.38
N LYS A 308 9.67 -29.78 -14.39
CA LYS A 308 10.37 -30.65 -15.36
C LYS A 308 11.53 -29.95 -16.06
N SER A 309 11.36 -28.70 -16.45
CA SER A 309 12.43 -27.95 -17.14
C SER A 309 13.65 -27.68 -16.23
N LEU A 310 13.47 -27.75 -14.93
CA LEU A 310 14.50 -27.58 -13.91
C LEU A 310 15.04 -28.92 -13.36
N GLY A 311 14.44 -30.06 -13.74
CA GLY A 311 14.78 -31.38 -13.18
C GLY A 311 14.37 -31.51 -11.71
N LEU A 312 13.23 -30.93 -11.36
CA LEU A 312 12.68 -30.87 -9.98
C LEU A 312 11.29 -31.55 -9.90
N GLU A 313 11.05 -32.56 -10.73
CA GLU A 313 9.76 -33.28 -10.79
C GLU A 313 9.39 -33.95 -9.46
N ASP A 314 10.37 -34.28 -8.63
CA ASP A 314 10.18 -34.92 -7.34
C ASP A 314 9.72 -33.96 -6.24
N HIS A 315 9.57 -32.67 -6.54
CA HIS A 315 9.16 -31.63 -5.60
C HIS A 315 7.76 -31.11 -5.93
N ASP A 316 6.92 -30.98 -4.89
CA ASP A 316 5.55 -30.52 -5.03
C ASP A 316 5.45 -28.99 -5.11
N TYR A 317 4.92 -28.49 -6.25
CA TYR A 317 4.57 -27.09 -6.45
C TYR A 317 3.25 -26.98 -7.22
N GLU A 318 2.16 -27.38 -6.56
CA GLU A 318 0.82 -27.51 -7.17
C GLU A 318 0.02 -26.19 -7.22
N PHE A 319 0.48 -25.16 -6.52
CA PHE A 319 -0.29 -23.93 -6.31
C PHE A 319 -0.43 -23.09 -7.58
N HIS A 320 -1.63 -23.03 -8.14
CA HIS A 320 -1.96 -22.21 -9.32
C HIS A 320 -3.46 -21.93 -9.41
N GLY A 321 -3.84 -21.00 -10.26
CA GLY A 321 -5.23 -20.69 -10.57
C GLY A 321 -5.49 -19.22 -10.80
N VAL A 322 -6.65 -18.92 -11.40
CA VAL A 322 -7.08 -17.54 -11.63
C VAL A 322 -7.67 -16.98 -10.34
N PHE A 323 -7.20 -15.82 -9.95
CA PHE A 323 -7.61 -15.11 -8.74
C PHE A 323 -8.60 -13.99 -9.07
N ASN A 324 -9.34 -13.52 -8.05
CA ASN A 324 -10.38 -12.51 -8.25
C ASN A 324 -9.82 -11.07 -8.24
N GLU A 325 -8.83 -10.80 -7.38
CA GLU A 325 -8.26 -9.47 -7.22
C GLU A 325 -6.73 -9.54 -7.24
N LEU A 326 -6.09 -8.65 -8.02
CA LEU A 326 -4.65 -8.43 -8.02
C LEU A 326 -4.36 -7.11 -7.30
N LEU A 327 -3.69 -7.20 -6.15
CA LEU A 327 -3.23 -6.04 -5.41
C LEU A 327 -1.77 -5.75 -5.75
N THR A 328 -1.50 -4.54 -6.24
CA THR A 328 -0.19 -4.08 -6.70
C THR A 328 0.20 -2.80 -5.99
N ASP A 329 1.48 -2.45 -6.01
CA ASP A 329 1.91 -1.10 -5.68
C ASP A 329 1.50 -0.08 -6.78
N ASN A 330 1.92 1.17 -6.62
CA ASN A 330 1.64 2.24 -7.56
C ASN A 330 2.72 2.39 -8.67
N ALA A 331 3.61 1.41 -8.83
CA ALA A 331 4.66 1.47 -9.83
C ALA A 331 4.09 1.48 -11.27
N ARG A 332 4.85 2.07 -12.19
CA ARG A 332 4.41 2.34 -13.57
C ARG A 332 4.01 1.07 -14.32
N GLU A 333 4.71 -0.03 -14.11
CA GLU A 333 4.46 -1.34 -14.74
C GLU A 333 3.08 -1.90 -14.43
N PHE A 334 2.55 -1.61 -13.23
CA PHE A 334 1.23 -2.08 -12.81
C PHE A 334 0.08 -1.19 -13.32
N ARG A 335 0.38 0.00 -13.84
CA ARG A 335 -0.61 0.90 -14.46
C ARG A 335 -0.74 0.72 -15.96
N SER A 336 -0.07 -0.26 -16.52
CA SER A 336 -0.08 -0.54 -17.95
C SER A 336 -1.47 -0.92 -18.44
N ALA A 337 -1.91 -0.32 -19.55
CA ALA A 337 -3.17 -0.65 -20.21
C ALA A 337 -3.23 -2.13 -20.62
N ASN A 338 -2.10 -2.75 -20.96
CA ASN A 338 -2.02 -4.16 -21.31
C ASN A 338 -2.32 -5.06 -20.11
N LEU A 339 -1.80 -4.71 -18.92
CA LEU A 339 -2.10 -5.45 -17.70
C LEU A 339 -3.59 -5.33 -17.33
N VAL A 340 -4.15 -4.12 -17.42
CA VAL A 340 -5.58 -3.87 -17.18
C VAL A 340 -6.44 -4.71 -18.12
N ALA A 341 -6.12 -4.72 -19.42
CA ALA A 341 -6.85 -5.51 -20.41
C ALA A 341 -6.76 -7.01 -20.16
N ALA A 342 -5.57 -7.53 -19.86
CA ALA A 342 -5.36 -8.95 -19.55
C ALA A 342 -6.11 -9.38 -18.27
N CYS A 343 -6.06 -8.56 -17.23
CA CYS A 343 -6.83 -8.82 -16.00
C CYS A 343 -8.34 -8.82 -16.28
N ALA A 344 -8.84 -7.87 -17.09
CA ALA A 344 -10.24 -7.78 -17.43
C ALA A 344 -10.76 -8.99 -18.22
N LEU A 345 -9.95 -9.57 -19.12
CA LEU A 345 -10.29 -10.78 -19.88
C LEU A 345 -10.58 -11.97 -18.98
N GLU A 346 -9.86 -12.12 -17.89
CA GLU A 346 -10.04 -13.22 -16.93
C GLU A 346 -10.93 -12.84 -15.74
N GLY A 347 -11.52 -11.64 -15.77
CA GLY A 347 -12.35 -11.14 -14.66
C GLY A 347 -11.55 -10.83 -13.39
N ILE A 348 -10.26 -10.57 -13.51
CA ILE A 348 -9.39 -10.19 -12.40
C ILE A 348 -9.53 -8.68 -12.15
N LYS A 349 -9.91 -8.30 -10.93
CA LYS A 349 -9.97 -6.90 -10.52
C LYS A 349 -8.57 -6.41 -10.16
N LEU A 350 -8.05 -5.44 -10.91
CA LEU A 350 -6.78 -4.78 -10.57
C LEU A 350 -7.04 -3.68 -9.53
N ARG A 351 -6.33 -3.74 -8.40
CA ARG A 351 -6.36 -2.74 -7.35
C ARG A 351 -4.95 -2.29 -7.00
N HIS A 352 -4.75 -0.98 -6.92
CA HIS A 352 -3.49 -0.41 -6.45
C HIS A 352 -3.55 -0.17 -4.94
N ARG A 353 -2.43 -0.37 -4.26
CA ARG A 353 -2.31 -0.09 -2.82
C ARG A 353 -2.60 1.38 -2.57
N SER A 354 -3.47 1.66 -1.63
CA SER A 354 -3.71 3.01 -1.13
C SER A 354 -2.68 3.41 -0.07
N GLN A 355 -2.10 2.41 0.60
CA GLN A 355 -1.13 2.57 1.68
C GLN A 355 0.04 1.58 1.50
N LYS A 356 1.22 1.95 2.00
CA LYS A 356 2.39 1.06 2.00
C LYS A 356 2.10 -0.27 2.72
N GLN A 357 1.30 -0.23 3.77
CA GLN A 357 1.00 -1.37 4.63
C GLN A 357 0.10 -2.42 3.98
N ASP A 358 -0.66 -2.08 2.94
CA ASP A 358 -1.55 -3.03 2.23
C ASP A 358 -0.79 -4.20 1.58
N GLY A 359 0.53 -4.08 1.41
CA GLY A 359 1.40 -5.10 0.78
C GLY A 359 2.23 -5.94 1.74
N GLY A 360 2.03 -5.81 3.04
CA GLY A 360 2.89 -6.42 4.06
C GLY A 360 3.00 -7.94 4.00
N ILE A 361 2.09 -8.63 3.31
CA ILE A 361 2.17 -10.09 3.12
C ILE A 361 3.26 -10.44 2.12
N CYS A 362 3.27 -9.76 0.98
CA CYS A 362 4.27 -9.98 -0.06
C CYS A 362 5.66 -9.55 0.41
N GLU A 363 5.76 -8.39 1.06
CA GLU A 363 7.01 -7.88 1.64
C GLU A 363 7.61 -8.85 2.68
N ARG A 364 6.78 -9.41 3.57
CA ARG A 364 7.23 -10.41 4.55
C ARG A 364 7.71 -11.69 3.89
N ALA A 365 6.98 -12.21 2.91
CA ALA A 365 7.40 -13.40 2.18
C ALA A 365 8.74 -13.19 1.46
N LEU A 366 8.90 -12.04 0.77
CA LEU A 366 10.16 -11.66 0.13
C LEU A 366 11.29 -11.49 1.15
N GLY A 367 11.00 -10.89 2.32
CA GLY A 367 11.96 -10.77 3.42
C GLY A 367 12.38 -12.14 3.95
N THR A 368 11.44 -13.05 4.19
CA THR A 368 11.71 -14.42 4.65
C THR A 368 12.59 -15.17 3.65
N LEU A 369 12.25 -15.12 2.36
CA LEU A 369 13.04 -15.77 1.33
C LEU A 369 14.44 -15.16 1.19
N ASN A 370 14.54 -13.84 1.24
CA ASN A 370 15.82 -13.15 1.09
C ASN A 370 16.74 -13.41 2.28
N ILE A 371 16.24 -13.28 3.50
CA ILE A 371 17.02 -13.46 4.75
C ILE A 371 17.28 -14.94 5.02
N GLY A 372 16.26 -15.80 4.89
CA GLY A 372 16.34 -17.21 5.25
C GLY A 372 17.12 -18.07 4.25
N TYR A 373 17.02 -17.74 2.96
CA TYR A 373 17.57 -18.60 1.91
C TYR A 373 18.62 -17.92 1.05
N VAL A 374 18.37 -16.67 0.60
CA VAL A 374 19.21 -16.03 -0.42
C VAL A 374 20.51 -15.48 0.16
N GLN A 375 20.44 -14.82 1.31
CA GLN A 375 21.61 -14.17 1.93
C GLN A 375 22.69 -15.16 2.38
N MET A 376 22.33 -16.43 2.60
CA MET A 376 23.28 -17.47 3.02
C MET A 376 24.09 -18.06 1.86
N LEU A 377 23.72 -17.74 0.62
CA LEU A 377 24.40 -18.24 -0.56
C LEU A 377 25.78 -17.61 -0.73
N PRO A 378 26.74 -18.32 -1.36
CA PRO A 378 27.99 -17.70 -1.82
C PRO A 378 27.71 -16.51 -2.72
N GLY A 379 28.28 -15.36 -2.40
CA GLY A 379 27.94 -14.09 -3.06
C GLY A 379 26.80 -13.33 -2.39
N GLY A 380 26.27 -13.81 -1.27
CA GLY A 380 25.26 -13.12 -0.48
C GLY A 380 25.75 -11.77 0.06
N THR A 381 24.85 -10.77 0.10
CA THR A 381 25.22 -9.39 0.49
C THR A 381 24.95 -9.08 1.96
N ALA A 382 24.45 -10.03 2.74
CA ALA A 382 24.23 -9.84 4.15
C ALA A 382 25.55 -9.69 4.88
N SER A 383 25.98 -8.46 5.06
CA SER A 383 27.00 -8.18 6.06
C SER A 383 26.34 -8.22 7.44
N ARG A 384 26.31 -9.38 8.07
CA ARG A 384 25.73 -9.56 9.41
C ARG A 384 26.49 -8.81 10.51
N THR A 385 27.69 -8.32 10.23
CA THR A 385 28.41 -7.51 11.19
C THR A 385 29.44 -6.61 10.50
N ARG A 386 29.63 -5.40 11.02
CA ARG A 386 30.80 -4.55 10.73
C ARG A 386 32.16 -5.24 10.97
N LYS A 387 32.15 -6.50 11.45
CA LYS A 387 33.34 -7.30 11.70
C LYS A 387 33.88 -8.01 10.47
N ASP A 388 33.03 -8.34 9.47
CA ASP A 388 33.49 -9.01 8.24
C ASP A 388 33.82 -7.99 7.14
N ARG A 389 34.73 -7.05 7.44
CA ARG A 389 35.18 -6.02 6.48
C ARG A 389 35.87 -6.61 5.27
N ASP A 390 36.36 -7.84 5.35
CA ASP A 390 37.12 -8.51 4.29
C ASP A 390 36.25 -9.36 3.34
N TYR A 391 34.96 -9.61 3.69
CA TYR A 391 34.06 -10.34 2.81
C TYR A 391 33.56 -9.44 1.65
N ASN A 392 33.94 -9.83 0.42
CA ASN A 392 33.47 -9.18 -0.78
C ASN A 392 32.50 -10.12 -1.52
N PRO A 393 31.16 -9.85 -1.50
CA PRO A 393 30.18 -10.71 -2.15
C PRO A 393 30.43 -10.92 -3.65
N GLU A 394 30.95 -9.92 -4.35
CA GLU A 394 31.26 -10.03 -5.77
C GLU A 394 32.41 -11.01 -6.07
N LYS A 395 33.35 -11.19 -5.13
CA LYS A 395 34.44 -12.16 -5.27
C LYS A 395 34.01 -13.58 -4.94
N HIS A 396 33.05 -13.75 -4.04
CA HIS A 396 32.56 -15.06 -3.58
C HIS A 396 31.34 -15.58 -4.34
N LYS A 397 30.93 -14.92 -5.41
CA LYS A 397 29.83 -15.38 -6.27
C LYS A 397 30.20 -16.72 -6.96
N VAL A 398 29.25 -17.64 -6.97
CA VAL A 398 29.43 -18.97 -7.59
C VAL A 398 28.26 -19.30 -8.52
N LEU A 399 27.03 -18.91 -8.14
CA LEU A 399 25.80 -19.30 -8.81
C LEU A 399 25.60 -18.50 -10.10
N THR A 400 25.21 -19.19 -11.15
CA THR A 400 24.66 -18.57 -12.36
C THR A 400 23.19 -18.23 -12.16
N LEU A 401 22.57 -17.55 -13.12
CA LEU A 401 21.12 -17.24 -13.04
C LEU A 401 20.28 -18.52 -13.03
N GLU A 402 20.67 -19.53 -13.81
CA GLU A 402 19.97 -20.82 -13.86
C GLU A 402 20.10 -21.57 -12.54
N ASP A 403 21.30 -21.67 -11.98
CA ASP A 403 21.54 -22.29 -10.69
C ASP A 403 20.72 -21.58 -9.61
N PHE A 404 20.63 -20.25 -9.67
CA PHE A 404 19.84 -19.47 -8.73
C PHE A 404 18.34 -19.69 -8.91
N ILE A 405 17.82 -19.79 -10.13
CA ILE A 405 16.39 -20.09 -10.37
C ILE A 405 16.05 -21.47 -9.82
N GLN A 406 16.89 -22.49 -10.05
CA GLN A 406 16.67 -23.83 -9.51
C GLN A 406 16.68 -23.82 -7.98
N TYR A 407 17.68 -23.21 -7.37
CA TYR A 407 17.76 -23.05 -5.92
C TYR A 407 16.57 -22.29 -5.33
N PHE A 408 16.20 -21.15 -5.96
CA PHE A 408 15.08 -20.33 -5.49
C PHE A 408 13.74 -21.07 -5.60
N THR A 409 13.59 -21.95 -6.59
CA THR A 409 12.42 -22.82 -6.72
C THR A 409 12.34 -23.77 -5.51
N LEU A 410 13.44 -24.41 -5.13
CA LEU A 410 13.50 -25.27 -3.95
C LEU A 410 13.21 -24.49 -2.66
N ALA A 411 13.77 -23.29 -2.53
CA ALA A 411 13.50 -22.41 -1.39
C ALA A 411 12.01 -22.02 -1.29
N VAL A 412 11.33 -21.81 -2.43
CA VAL A 412 9.88 -21.57 -2.45
C VAL A 412 9.09 -22.82 -2.06
N CYS A 413 9.49 -24.00 -2.50
CA CYS A 413 8.86 -25.25 -2.06
C CYS A 413 9.01 -25.45 -0.54
N GLU A 414 10.21 -25.27 -0.01
CA GLU A 414 10.49 -25.36 1.44
C GLU A 414 9.72 -24.29 2.24
N TYR A 415 9.61 -23.07 1.72
CA TYR A 415 8.78 -22.03 2.33
C TYR A 415 7.32 -22.47 2.44
N HIS A 416 6.79 -23.19 1.45
CA HIS A 416 5.40 -23.69 1.49
C HIS A 416 5.20 -24.75 2.58
N ASP A 417 6.23 -25.46 2.97
CA ASP A 417 6.22 -26.54 3.96
C ASP A 417 6.73 -26.09 5.34
N THR A 418 7.15 -24.82 5.47
CA THR A 418 7.60 -24.26 6.74
C THR A 418 6.42 -23.69 7.52
N ALA A 419 6.25 -24.14 8.78
CA ALA A 419 5.19 -23.66 9.66
C ALA A 419 5.41 -22.21 10.09
N GLY A 420 4.33 -21.42 10.09
CA GLY A 420 4.31 -20.07 10.64
C GLY A 420 4.18 -20.06 12.16
N GLU A 421 4.04 -18.86 12.74
CA GLU A 421 3.86 -18.66 14.19
C GLU A 421 2.61 -19.36 14.75
N ASP A 422 1.59 -19.57 13.93
CA ASP A 422 0.35 -20.29 14.25
C ASP A 422 0.45 -21.81 14.09
N GLY A 423 1.65 -22.33 13.79
CA GLY A 423 1.93 -23.75 13.61
C GLY A 423 1.42 -24.34 12.29
N LYS A 424 0.81 -23.54 11.40
CA LYS A 424 0.32 -24.00 10.09
C LYS A 424 1.28 -23.60 8.97
N THR A 425 1.49 -24.53 8.03
CA THR A 425 2.24 -24.22 6.81
C THR A 425 1.36 -23.48 5.79
N PRO A 426 1.95 -22.73 4.83
CA PRO A 426 1.19 -22.20 3.69
C PRO A 426 0.45 -23.30 2.91
N ARG A 427 1.03 -24.49 2.77
CA ARG A 427 0.40 -25.65 2.13
C ARG A 427 -0.82 -26.12 2.90
N ASP A 428 -0.74 -26.25 4.23
CA ASP A 428 -1.90 -26.63 5.06
C ASP A 428 -3.05 -25.65 4.89
N ARG A 429 -2.75 -24.34 4.95
CA ARG A 429 -3.75 -23.29 4.73
C ARG A 429 -4.38 -23.36 3.35
N TRP A 430 -3.62 -23.74 2.32
CA TRP A 430 -4.13 -23.90 0.97
C TRP A 430 -5.08 -25.09 0.89
N LEU A 431 -4.68 -26.24 1.40
CA LEU A 431 -5.48 -27.47 1.40
C LEU A 431 -6.77 -27.32 2.22
N GLU A 432 -6.69 -26.66 3.38
CA GLU A 432 -7.86 -26.34 4.20
C GLU A 432 -8.82 -25.40 3.46
N ALA A 433 -8.29 -24.35 2.84
CA ALA A 433 -9.07 -23.33 2.17
C ALA A 433 -9.68 -23.78 0.84
N LEU A 434 -9.19 -24.89 0.24
CA LEU A 434 -9.79 -25.54 -0.93
C LEU A 434 -10.98 -26.42 -0.58
N ARG A 435 -11.46 -26.40 0.66
CA ARG A 435 -12.70 -27.10 1.06
C ARG A 435 -13.80 -26.07 1.32
N ASP A 436 -15.01 -26.37 0.86
CA ASP A 436 -16.18 -25.57 1.20
C ASP A 436 -16.63 -25.83 2.66
N GLU A 437 -17.65 -25.12 3.12
CA GLU A 437 -18.25 -25.28 4.45
C GLU A 437 -18.77 -26.72 4.71
N ASN A 438 -19.01 -27.49 3.66
CA ASN A 438 -19.46 -28.88 3.69
C ASN A 438 -18.30 -29.89 3.54
N GLY A 439 -17.03 -29.42 3.52
CA GLY A 439 -15.85 -30.23 3.33
C GLY A 439 -15.59 -30.71 1.90
N ARG A 440 -16.35 -30.24 0.90
CA ARG A 440 -16.19 -30.61 -0.51
C ARG A 440 -15.01 -29.86 -1.13
N PRO A 441 -14.20 -30.52 -1.99
CA PRO A 441 -13.09 -29.87 -2.65
C PRO A 441 -13.56 -28.77 -3.61
N VAL A 442 -12.97 -27.60 -3.49
CA VAL A 442 -13.15 -26.47 -4.41
C VAL A 442 -11.97 -26.44 -5.37
N VAL A 443 -12.24 -26.63 -6.65
CA VAL A 443 -11.20 -26.58 -7.69
C VAL A 443 -10.92 -25.11 -8.05
N PRO A 444 -9.65 -24.68 -8.04
CA PRO A 444 -9.27 -23.36 -8.51
C PRO A 444 -9.70 -23.14 -9.97
N ARG A 445 -10.16 -21.92 -10.28
CA ARG A 445 -10.53 -21.55 -11.65
C ARG A 445 -9.28 -21.52 -12.53
N ASN A 446 -9.33 -22.18 -13.67
CA ASN A 446 -8.28 -22.12 -14.69
C ASN A 446 -8.47 -20.94 -15.63
N VAL A 447 -7.39 -20.53 -16.30
CA VAL A 447 -7.43 -19.50 -17.36
C VAL A 447 -8.29 -19.99 -18.52
N HIS A 448 -9.18 -19.13 -19.00
CA HIS A 448 -10.12 -19.48 -20.07
C HIS A 448 -9.41 -19.70 -21.41
N ASP A 449 -8.55 -18.75 -21.79
CA ASP A 449 -7.67 -18.83 -22.95
C ASP A 449 -6.24 -18.44 -22.58
N VAL A 450 -5.44 -19.44 -22.24
CA VAL A 450 -4.04 -19.30 -21.82
C VAL A 450 -3.21 -18.51 -22.83
N LYS A 451 -3.40 -18.80 -24.12
CA LYS A 451 -2.64 -18.15 -25.19
C LYS A 451 -2.96 -16.66 -25.26
N ASN A 452 -4.24 -16.32 -25.25
CA ASN A 452 -4.68 -14.94 -25.33
C ASN A 452 -4.30 -14.14 -24.07
N PHE A 453 -4.44 -14.73 -22.90
CA PHE A 453 -4.00 -14.13 -21.64
C PHE A 453 -2.51 -13.78 -21.67
N ILE A 454 -1.64 -14.70 -22.07
CA ILE A 454 -0.21 -14.47 -22.15
C ILE A 454 0.12 -13.34 -23.16
N ILE A 455 -0.55 -13.35 -24.31
CA ILE A 455 -0.35 -12.34 -25.35
C ILE A 455 -0.77 -10.95 -24.83
N GLU A 456 -1.92 -10.87 -24.14
CA GLU A 456 -2.40 -9.56 -23.66
C GLU A 456 -1.56 -8.94 -22.55
N VAL A 457 -0.93 -9.73 -21.71
CA VAL A 457 0.01 -9.21 -20.70
C VAL A 457 1.34 -8.75 -21.32
N MET A 458 1.71 -9.25 -22.53
CA MET A 458 2.99 -8.87 -23.15
C MET A 458 3.08 -7.38 -23.48
N PRO A 459 4.29 -6.79 -23.43
CA PRO A 459 4.54 -5.42 -23.87
C PRO A 459 4.08 -5.19 -25.32
N GLU A 460 3.47 -4.03 -25.57
CA GLU A 460 2.97 -3.65 -26.89
C GLU A 460 3.81 -2.52 -27.52
N LYS A 461 3.95 -2.55 -28.83
CA LYS A 461 4.45 -1.45 -29.68
C LYS A 461 3.59 -1.31 -30.93
N ARG A 462 3.66 -0.15 -31.56
CA ARG A 462 2.94 0.15 -32.82
C ARG A 462 3.92 0.66 -33.90
N PRO A 463 4.85 -0.19 -34.37
CA PRO A 463 5.73 0.20 -35.45
C PRO A 463 4.98 0.33 -36.76
N VAL A 464 5.45 1.24 -37.64
CA VAL A 464 4.97 1.33 -39.02
C VAL A 464 5.63 0.24 -39.86
N MET A 465 4.85 -0.50 -40.63
CA MET A 465 5.35 -1.51 -41.55
C MET A 465 6.10 -0.86 -42.68
N SER A 466 7.36 -1.21 -42.86
CA SER A 466 8.21 -0.75 -43.96
C SER A 466 8.36 -1.83 -45.03
N LYS A 467 8.89 -1.45 -46.21
CA LYS A 467 9.24 -2.43 -47.28
C LYS A 467 10.23 -3.51 -46.78
N THR A 468 11.01 -3.22 -45.74
CA THR A 468 11.99 -4.16 -45.16
C THR A 468 11.47 -4.88 -43.90
N GLY A 469 10.20 -4.73 -43.54
CA GLY A 469 9.55 -5.32 -42.37
C GLY A 469 9.31 -4.36 -41.23
N LEU A 470 8.85 -4.91 -40.11
CA LEU A 470 8.60 -4.21 -38.84
C LEU A 470 9.90 -4.06 -38.05
N LYS A 471 10.17 -2.88 -37.53
CA LYS A 471 11.36 -2.62 -36.70
C LYS A 471 10.93 -2.55 -35.23
N VAL A 472 11.27 -3.57 -34.46
CA VAL A 472 10.97 -3.67 -33.03
C VAL A 472 12.25 -3.93 -32.26
N ASN A 473 12.52 -3.16 -31.22
CA ASN A 473 13.73 -3.29 -30.36
C ASN A 473 15.06 -3.36 -31.16
N GLY A 474 15.07 -2.72 -32.32
CA GLY A 474 16.24 -2.68 -33.18
C GLY A 474 16.38 -3.85 -34.14
N PHE A 475 15.52 -4.85 -34.07
CA PHE A 475 15.47 -5.99 -35.00
C PHE A 475 14.39 -5.78 -36.05
N ARG A 476 14.56 -6.45 -37.18
CA ARG A 476 13.58 -6.48 -38.27
C ARG A 476 12.84 -7.81 -38.26
N TYR A 477 11.53 -7.71 -38.42
CA TYR A 477 10.62 -8.85 -38.47
C TYR A 477 9.78 -8.76 -39.74
N SER A 478 9.58 -9.86 -40.43
CA SER A 478 8.81 -9.89 -41.68
C SER A 478 7.97 -11.15 -41.79
N ASN A 479 6.77 -10.96 -42.29
CA ASN A 479 5.90 -12.03 -42.70
C ASN A 479 5.16 -11.58 -43.97
N ASN A 480 5.05 -12.45 -44.95
CA ASN A 480 4.42 -12.13 -46.24
C ASN A 480 2.97 -11.71 -46.10
N LEU A 481 2.25 -12.21 -45.09
CA LEU A 481 0.86 -11.81 -44.80
C LEU A 481 0.72 -10.31 -44.52
N LEU A 482 1.76 -9.66 -44.01
CA LEU A 482 1.74 -8.23 -43.67
C LEU A 482 2.09 -7.31 -44.85
N ARG A 483 2.32 -7.85 -46.07
CA ARG A 483 2.72 -7.06 -47.24
C ARG A 483 1.74 -5.94 -47.56
N HIS A 484 0.44 -6.17 -47.39
CA HIS A 484 -0.61 -5.17 -47.67
C HIS A 484 -0.72 -4.08 -46.59
N MET A 485 0.05 -4.18 -45.52
CA MET A 485 0.08 -3.22 -44.43
C MET A 485 1.25 -2.22 -44.51
N ILE A 486 2.02 -2.24 -45.62
CA ILE A 486 3.16 -1.31 -45.80
C ILE A 486 2.65 0.14 -45.67
N GLY A 487 3.33 0.95 -44.87
CA GLY A 487 2.96 2.33 -44.55
C GLY A 487 1.95 2.49 -43.41
N LYS A 488 1.37 1.39 -42.90
CA LYS A 488 0.40 1.43 -41.80
C LYS A 488 1.03 1.03 -40.47
N PRO A 489 0.61 1.62 -39.34
CA PRO A 489 1.03 1.20 -38.01
C PRO A 489 0.37 -0.15 -37.67
N ILE A 490 1.16 -1.09 -37.13
CA ILE A 490 0.69 -2.42 -36.76
C ILE A 490 0.92 -2.61 -35.26
N ARG A 491 -0.11 -3.05 -34.53
CA ARG A 491 0.01 -3.46 -33.12
C ARG A 491 0.87 -4.72 -33.04
N VAL A 492 1.92 -4.65 -32.23
CA VAL A 492 2.87 -5.73 -32.05
C VAL A 492 3.04 -6.02 -30.57
N LYS A 493 2.93 -7.27 -30.19
CA LYS A 493 3.29 -7.79 -28.87
C LYS A 493 4.58 -8.57 -28.98
N TYR A 494 5.45 -8.47 -27.98
CA TYR A 494 6.75 -9.16 -28.01
C TYR A 494 7.19 -9.57 -26.61
N ASP A 495 7.93 -10.66 -26.53
CA ASP A 495 8.62 -11.08 -25.31
C ASP A 495 10.03 -10.49 -25.31
N PRO A 496 10.40 -9.59 -24.39
CA PRO A 496 11.76 -9.07 -24.28
C PRO A 496 12.80 -10.16 -23.99
N ALA A 497 12.39 -11.28 -23.39
CA ALA A 497 13.27 -12.43 -23.13
C ALA A 497 13.50 -13.29 -24.39
N ASN A 498 12.56 -13.27 -25.32
CA ASN A 498 12.66 -14.03 -26.58
C ASN A 498 12.31 -13.14 -27.78
N LEU A 499 13.33 -12.61 -28.44
CA LEU A 499 13.19 -11.74 -29.62
C LEU A 499 13.32 -12.50 -30.95
N SER A 500 13.24 -13.83 -30.95
CA SER A 500 13.27 -14.64 -32.18
C SER A 500 12.04 -14.41 -33.07
N SER A 501 10.92 -14.11 -32.47
CA SER A 501 9.68 -13.75 -33.15
C SER A 501 8.92 -12.68 -32.34
N ILE A 502 7.96 -12.04 -33.00
CA ILE A 502 6.99 -11.12 -32.39
C ILE A 502 5.60 -11.51 -32.85
N LEU A 503 4.60 -11.06 -32.12
CA LEU A 503 3.18 -11.25 -32.49
C LEU A 503 2.65 -9.95 -33.09
N ALA A 504 2.16 -9.98 -34.31
CA ALA A 504 1.57 -8.82 -34.97
C ALA A 504 0.04 -9.02 -35.12
N ARG A 505 -0.74 -7.96 -34.90
CA ARG A 505 -2.18 -7.98 -35.08
C ARG A 505 -2.52 -7.80 -36.55
N PHE A 506 -3.14 -8.81 -37.15
CA PHE A 506 -3.56 -8.82 -38.54
C PHE A 506 -4.98 -9.40 -38.64
N GLU A 507 -5.90 -8.69 -39.29
CA GLU A 507 -7.30 -9.08 -39.47
C GLU A 507 -7.99 -9.62 -38.20
N GLY A 508 -7.75 -8.95 -37.09
CA GLY A 508 -8.34 -9.36 -35.82
C GLY A 508 -7.64 -10.52 -35.10
N GLN A 509 -6.59 -11.11 -35.67
CA GLN A 509 -5.83 -12.22 -35.08
C GLN A 509 -4.38 -11.86 -34.79
N TRP A 510 -3.76 -12.56 -33.84
CA TRP A 510 -2.34 -12.48 -33.58
C TRP A 510 -1.58 -13.49 -34.42
N ILE A 511 -0.73 -13.01 -35.31
CA ILE A 511 0.14 -13.86 -36.15
C ILE A 511 1.59 -13.74 -35.69
N GLU A 512 2.31 -14.85 -35.73
CA GLU A 512 3.73 -14.87 -35.43
C GLU A 512 4.54 -14.33 -36.60
N VAL A 513 5.47 -13.41 -36.31
CA VAL A 513 6.32 -12.77 -37.31
C VAL A 513 7.77 -13.03 -36.91
N PRO A 514 8.50 -13.86 -37.63
CA PRO A 514 9.87 -14.22 -37.32
C PRO A 514 10.84 -13.06 -37.54
N CYS A 515 11.94 -13.08 -36.81
CA CYS A 515 13.05 -12.15 -37.02
C CYS A 515 13.72 -12.43 -38.37
N CYS A 516 13.90 -11.40 -39.19
CA CYS A 516 14.58 -11.49 -40.50
C CYS A 516 16.08 -11.72 -40.40
N GLU A 517 16.66 -11.38 -39.26
CA GLU A 517 18.09 -11.59 -39.06
C GLU A 517 18.27 -13.08 -38.75
N LYS A 518 18.92 -13.84 -39.65
CA LYS A 518 19.17 -15.28 -39.46
C LYS A 518 19.80 -15.51 -38.09
N THR A 519 18.99 -15.93 -37.17
CA THR A 519 19.39 -16.20 -35.81
C THR A 519 19.82 -17.65 -35.66
N THR A 520 21.05 -17.92 -35.99
CA THR A 520 21.77 -18.87 -35.16
C THR A 520 22.02 -18.10 -33.84
N GLY A 521 21.65 -18.62 -32.68
CA GLY A 521 21.60 -17.91 -31.40
C GLY A 521 22.79 -17.01 -31.07
N THR A 522 23.98 -17.34 -31.58
CA THR A 522 25.23 -16.60 -31.47
C THR A 522 25.24 -15.26 -32.22
N LEU A 523 24.57 -15.16 -33.36
CA LEU A 523 24.54 -13.94 -34.18
C LEU A 523 23.62 -12.87 -33.61
N THR A 524 22.57 -13.27 -32.95
CA THR A 524 21.63 -12.34 -32.32
C THR A 524 22.27 -11.65 -31.12
N ALA A 525 23.03 -12.38 -30.32
CA ALA A 525 23.80 -11.81 -29.21
C ALA A 525 24.88 -10.84 -29.75
N LYS A 526 25.59 -11.18 -30.85
CA LYS A 526 26.52 -10.29 -31.52
C LYS A 526 25.86 -9.03 -32.10
N ALA A 527 24.68 -9.15 -32.68
CA ALA A 527 23.93 -8.02 -33.26
C ALA A 527 23.40 -7.07 -32.19
N ILE A 528 22.87 -7.61 -31.10
CA ILE A 528 22.47 -6.82 -29.89
C ILE A 528 23.69 -6.08 -29.35
N LEU A 529 24.78 -6.79 -29.18
CA LEU A 529 26.06 -6.27 -28.71
C LEU A 529 26.59 -5.14 -29.59
N GLN A 530 26.62 -5.32 -30.91
CA GLN A 530 27.07 -4.30 -31.87
C GLN A 530 26.18 -3.05 -31.88
N LYS A 531 24.85 -3.20 -31.68
CA LYS A 531 23.95 -2.05 -31.59
C LYS A 531 24.14 -1.26 -30.30
N TYR A 532 24.34 -1.93 -29.18
CA TYR A 532 24.71 -1.26 -27.94
C TYR A 532 26.08 -0.59 -28.02
N LEU A 533 27.06 -1.20 -28.71
CA LEU A 533 28.36 -0.63 -28.96
C LEU A 533 28.33 0.68 -29.73
N LYS A 534 27.52 0.76 -30.76
CA LYS A 534 27.35 1.99 -31.55
C LYS A 534 26.74 3.15 -30.72
N ARG A 535 25.98 2.83 -29.66
CA ARG A 535 25.42 3.81 -28.73
C ARG A 535 26.37 4.21 -27.58
N ALA A 536 27.29 3.32 -27.21
CA ALA A 536 28.16 3.51 -26.04
C ALA A 536 29.45 4.31 -26.34
N GLY A 537 29.75 4.59 -27.60
CA GLY A 537 30.94 5.32 -28.03
C GLY A 537 32.26 4.50 -27.91
N LYS A 538 33.38 5.10 -28.33
CA LYS A 538 34.69 4.42 -28.50
C LYS A 538 35.24 3.68 -27.26
N LEU A 539 34.88 4.11 -26.03
CA LEU A 539 35.36 3.46 -24.80
C LEU A 539 34.60 2.16 -24.48
N GLY A 540 33.30 2.13 -24.77
CA GLY A 540 32.48 0.92 -24.68
C GLY A 540 32.87 -0.11 -25.73
N GLU A 541 33.30 0.36 -26.92
CA GLU A 541 33.70 -0.49 -28.02
C GLU A 541 34.96 -1.33 -27.72
N ARG A 542 35.98 -0.74 -27.07
CA ARG A 542 37.18 -1.46 -26.64
C ARG A 542 36.91 -2.51 -25.58
N ALA A 543 36.09 -2.19 -24.59
CA ALA A 543 35.75 -3.12 -23.51
C ALA A 543 34.95 -4.32 -24.02
N VAL A 544 34.11 -4.10 -25.00
CA VAL A 544 33.28 -5.17 -25.57
C VAL A 544 34.04 -5.98 -26.62
N LYS A 545 34.97 -5.38 -27.40
CA LYS A 545 35.87 -6.15 -28.25
C LYS A 545 36.77 -7.08 -27.43
N ALA A 546 37.27 -6.61 -26.27
CA ALA A 546 38.03 -7.46 -25.34
C ALA A 546 37.18 -8.59 -24.75
N PHE A 547 35.93 -8.31 -24.41
CA PHE A 547 34.96 -9.31 -23.92
C PHE A 547 34.60 -10.34 -25.00
N LEU A 548 34.38 -9.91 -26.27
CA LEU A 548 34.10 -10.81 -27.38
C LEU A 548 35.27 -11.70 -27.72
N ALA A 549 36.50 -11.16 -27.73
CA ALA A 549 37.70 -11.94 -27.98
C ALA A 549 37.89 -13.03 -26.90
N ARG A 550 37.64 -12.67 -25.61
CA ARG A 550 37.77 -13.62 -24.51
C ARG A 550 36.61 -14.62 -24.47
N SER A 551 35.37 -14.21 -24.81
CA SER A 551 34.23 -15.12 -24.93
C SER A 551 34.36 -16.09 -26.10
N GLU A 552 35.01 -15.70 -27.19
CA GLU A 552 35.29 -16.57 -28.34
C GLU A 552 36.38 -17.61 -28.01
N GLN A 553 37.43 -17.22 -27.27
CA GLN A 553 38.43 -18.16 -26.75
C GLN A 553 37.84 -19.18 -25.78
N LEU A 554 36.99 -18.73 -24.85
CA LEU A 554 36.25 -19.61 -23.94
C LEU A 554 35.26 -20.51 -24.69
N ARG A 555 34.61 -19.99 -25.75
CA ARG A 555 33.70 -20.77 -26.59
C ARG A 555 34.45 -21.90 -27.33
N GLN A 556 35.66 -21.64 -27.84
CA GLN A 556 36.46 -22.65 -28.51
C GLN A 556 36.96 -23.72 -27.54
N ALA A 557 37.37 -23.34 -26.32
CA ALA A 557 37.74 -24.26 -25.26
C ALA A 557 36.60 -25.18 -24.78
N ILE A 558 35.36 -24.62 -24.73
CA ILE A 558 34.18 -25.35 -24.29
C ILE A 558 33.55 -26.19 -25.43
N LEU A 559 33.70 -25.74 -26.70
CA LEU A 559 33.18 -26.48 -27.85
C LEU A 559 33.95 -27.78 -28.13
N ALA A 560 35.16 -27.90 -27.60
CA ALA A 560 35.92 -29.14 -27.67
C ALA A 560 35.33 -30.28 -26.84
N ASP A 561 34.53 -29.99 -25.83
CA ASP A 561 34.18 -30.99 -24.82
C ASP A 561 32.72 -31.55 -24.78
N ILE A 562 31.65 -30.93 -25.37
CA ILE A 562 30.32 -31.54 -25.22
C ILE A 562 29.30 -31.20 -26.34
N PRO A 563 28.84 -32.16 -27.16
CA PRO A 563 27.83 -31.97 -28.21
C PRO A 563 26.38 -31.73 -27.70
N ALA A 564 26.01 -32.25 -26.54
CA ALA A 564 24.62 -32.19 -26.03
C ALA A 564 24.22 -30.82 -25.47
N LEU A 565 25.17 -30.00 -25.07
CA LEU A 565 24.94 -28.67 -24.52
C LEU A 565 24.68 -27.58 -25.61
N ARG A 566 24.81 -27.91 -26.87
CA ARG A 566 24.68 -26.96 -28.00
C ARG A 566 23.31 -26.33 -28.13
N LYS A 567 22.25 -27.11 -28.05
CA LYS A 567 20.87 -26.68 -28.34
C LYS A 567 20.27 -25.78 -27.25
N GLN A 568 20.65 -25.99 -26.02
CA GLN A 568 20.15 -25.20 -24.87
C GLN A 568 20.93 -23.88 -24.71
N ARG A 569 22.14 -23.81 -25.23
CA ARG A 569 22.98 -22.59 -25.22
C ARG A 569 22.45 -21.50 -26.16
N GLU A 570 21.90 -21.88 -27.30
CA GLU A 570 21.52 -20.93 -28.37
C GLU A 570 20.37 -20.01 -27.97
N ILE A 571 19.42 -20.49 -27.16
CA ILE A 571 18.24 -19.73 -26.74
C ILE A 571 18.57 -18.75 -25.59
N ASN A 572 19.52 -19.10 -24.74
CA ASN A 572 19.84 -18.33 -23.54
C ASN A 572 20.92 -17.24 -23.73
N GLU A 573 21.71 -17.31 -24.82
CA GLU A 573 22.84 -16.41 -25.08
C GLU A 573 22.43 -14.97 -25.40
N ALA A 574 21.33 -14.78 -26.12
CA ALA A 574 20.88 -13.46 -26.53
C ALA A 574 20.46 -12.57 -25.34
N ASP A 575 19.79 -13.16 -24.38
CA ASP A 575 19.23 -12.41 -23.24
C ASP A 575 20.30 -12.08 -22.18
N LYS A 576 21.22 -13.01 -21.91
CA LYS A 576 22.27 -12.83 -20.91
C LYS A 576 23.33 -11.82 -21.32
N ASN A 577 23.73 -11.81 -22.57
CA ASN A 577 24.70 -10.84 -23.09
C ASN A 577 24.10 -9.42 -23.12
N GLY A 578 22.81 -9.29 -23.39
CA GLY A 578 22.10 -8.01 -23.27
C GLY A 578 22.08 -7.49 -21.82
N ALA A 579 21.78 -8.34 -20.84
CA ALA A 579 21.75 -7.98 -19.41
C ALA A 579 23.15 -7.63 -18.87
N LEU A 580 24.18 -8.38 -19.25
CA LEU A 580 25.58 -8.12 -18.89
C LEU A 580 26.06 -6.76 -19.40
N LEU A 581 25.71 -6.40 -20.63
CA LEU A 581 26.07 -5.12 -21.22
C LEU A 581 25.41 -3.95 -20.52
N ILE A 582 24.11 -4.07 -20.26
CA ILE A 582 23.35 -3.03 -19.55
C ILE A 582 23.96 -2.79 -18.17
N HIS A 583 24.33 -3.85 -17.45
CA HIS A 583 24.94 -3.74 -16.12
C HIS A 583 26.33 -3.11 -16.18
N HIS A 584 27.16 -3.50 -17.14
CA HIS A 584 28.54 -3.00 -17.28
C HIS A 584 28.56 -1.52 -17.71
N GLU A 585 27.69 -1.10 -18.60
CA GLU A 585 27.52 0.30 -18.96
C GLU A 585 27.04 1.16 -17.80
N ARG A 586 26.12 0.66 -16.97
CA ARG A 586 25.62 1.36 -15.80
C ARG A 586 26.68 1.49 -14.69
N SER A 587 27.48 0.47 -14.45
CA SER A 587 28.55 0.54 -13.45
C SER A 587 29.65 1.53 -13.85
N LYS A 588 29.94 1.66 -15.14
CA LYS A 588 30.86 2.69 -15.68
C LYS A 588 30.26 4.09 -15.64
N LYS A 589 28.95 4.24 -15.93
CA LYS A 589 28.24 5.50 -15.83
C LYS A 589 28.19 5.99 -14.39
N LYS A 590 27.87 5.12 -13.42
CA LYS A 590 27.92 5.46 -11.98
C LYS A 590 29.30 5.91 -11.49
N ARG A 591 30.40 5.37 -12.04
CA ARG A 591 31.75 5.81 -11.70
C ARG A 591 32.13 7.16 -12.32
N LYS A 592 31.52 7.56 -13.44
CA LYS A 592 31.72 8.88 -14.07
C LYS A 592 30.76 9.94 -13.54
N ASP A 593 29.54 9.54 -13.17
CA ASP A 593 28.49 10.45 -12.69
C ASP A 593 28.45 10.60 -11.18
N ALA A 594 29.42 10.03 -10.44
CA ALA A 594 29.61 10.31 -9.00
C ALA A 594 29.87 11.80 -8.69
N THR A 595 30.03 12.62 -9.73
CA THR A 595 30.12 14.09 -9.66
C THR A 595 28.92 14.83 -10.21
N ARG A 596 27.86 14.14 -10.70
CA ARG A 596 26.61 14.77 -11.16
C ARG A 596 25.40 13.96 -10.69
N ASN A 597 24.61 14.57 -9.83
CA ASN A 597 23.26 14.12 -9.47
C ASN A 597 22.36 14.10 -10.72
N PHE A 598 22.24 12.96 -11.38
CA PHE A 598 21.20 12.70 -12.36
C PHE A 598 20.64 11.29 -12.16
N SER A 599 19.43 11.23 -11.58
CA SER A 599 18.50 10.17 -11.86
C SER A 599 18.07 10.30 -13.33
N VAL A 600 18.79 9.67 -14.24
CA VAL A 600 18.26 9.42 -15.57
C VAL A 600 17.43 8.15 -15.42
N PRO A 601 16.09 8.21 -15.60
CA PRO A 601 15.35 7.00 -15.86
C PRO A 601 15.96 6.42 -17.12
N VAL A 602 16.48 5.21 -17.04
CA VAL A 602 16.61 4.41 -18.24
C VAL A 602 15.18 4.15 -18.65
N GLU A 603 14.74 4.86 -19.66
CA GLU A 603 13.51 4.53 -20.34
C GLU A 603 13.63 3.10 -20.89
N PRO A 604 13.00 2.13 -20.24
CA PRO A 604 12.66 0.93 -20.95
C PRO A 604 11.40 1.35 -21.70
N PHE A 605 11.52 1.52 -22.99
CA PHE A 605 10.37 1.60 -23.86
C PHE A 605 9.37 2.72 -23.51
N GLU A 606 9.73 3.96 -23.78
CA GLU A 606 8.74 4.94 -24.15
C GLU A 606 8.23 4.55 -25.54
N GLY A 607 7.07 3.96 -25.55
CA GLY A 607 6.20 3.96 -26.68
C GLY A 607 5.05 4.84 -26.27
N GLU A 608 4.91 5.96 -26.92
CA GLU A 608 3.61 6.55 -27.13
C GLU A 608 2.67 5.52 -27.80
#